data_f8725dd48021e178b7027b5dede5d96d
#
_entry.id   f8725dd48021e178b7027b5dede5d96d
#
_cell.length_a   1.000
_cell.length_b   1.000
_cell.length_c   1.000
_cell.angle_alpha   90.00
_cell.angle_beta   90.00
_cell.angle_gamma   90.00
#
_symmetry.space_group_name_H-M   'P 1'
#
loop_
_entity.id
_entity.type
_entity.pdbx_description
1 polymer ?
#
loop_
_entity_poly.entity_id
_entity_poly.type
_entity_poly.pdbx_seq_one_letter_code
_entity_poly.pdbx_strand_id
1 'polypeptide(L)'
;MPQVLLAEKALICGAEGLDTINHAALIVRDGKIEAIGREGELELPGDAVIQDLGDRWIMPGMVDLHSHVAGSGHNDMIFQCNPGLRASANVTPHNESLKLGMLAGVTTVLYIPGSGTNMGGQGVLLKTGPGSYEESLVRFPGSLKVAQGDNPKRWGYGMQRTMMNHHIRVTLRKGKAYAKRWEAYERGESERPERHLHLDIFRDLEAKRTQISTHTQYYQVVLASLNILTGEFGFDAYIDHGSFDSWPLSYLAEELGVAAILGPREVLWPRANTYPKDGRVEGSAWGFQKEGHPRIGFNTDAPVVPQEELPLQSAMGVRYGFDNTHFAAARGVTIVPAEVAGIDHLVGSLAAGKDADILVVTGDPSDPRSGVEMVWIEGEVVADVRGERGRDREGVRQW
;
A
#
# COMPACT_ATOMS: atom_id res chain seq x y z
N MET A 1 16.38 16.34 20.62
CA MET A 1 17.58 16.85 19.91
C MET A 1 17.45 16.46 18.45
N PRO A 2 17.86 17.30 17.51
CA PRO A 2 17.85 16.90 16.11
C PRO A 2 18.81 15.74 15.86
N GLN A 3 18.46 14.90 14.91
CA GLN A 3 19.31 13.79 14.46
C GLN A 3 19.66 14.05 12.99
N VAL A 4 20.90 13.76 12.60
CA VAL A 4 21.38 13.92 11.23
C VAL A 4 21.91 12.59 10.73
N LEU A 5 21.37 12.13 9.61
CA LEU A 5 21.85 10.96 8.91
C LEU A 5 22.69 11.41 7.69
N LEU A 6 23.94 10.96 7.63
CA LEU A 6 24.80 11.13 6.46
C LEU A 6 24.86 9.80 5.72
N ALA A 7 24.58 9.79 4.42
CA ALA A 7 24.48 8.57 3.63
C ALA A 7 25.12 8.76 2.25
N GLU A 8 25.67 7.68 1.67
CA GLU A 8 26.19 7.71 0.30
C GLU A 8 25.14 8.18 -0.70
N LYS A 9 23.90 7.77 -0.52
CA LYS A 9 22.79 8.13 -1.40
C LYS A 9 21.46 8.17 -0.66
N ALA A 10 20.60 9.12 -1.01
CA ALA A 10 19.19 9.12 -0.66
C ALA A 10 18.33 8.87 -1.90
N LEU A 11 17.40 7.92 -1.82
CA LEU A 11 16.28 7.79 -2.75
C LEU A 11 15.14 8.66 -2.24
N ILE A 12 14.81 9.72 -2.97
CA ILE A 12 13.80 10.69 -2.52
C ILE A 12 12.39 10.14 -2.67
N CYS A 13 12.14 9.40 -3.73
CA CYS A 13 10.82 8.89 -4.11
C CYS A 13 9.74 10.00 -4.19
N GLY A 14 10.15 11.23 -4.51
CA GLY A 14 9.26 12.38 -4.63
C GLY A 14 8.34 12.30 -5.86
N ALA A 15 7.33 13.15 -5.91
CA ALA A 15 6.35 13.15 -7.00
C ALA A 15 6.94 13.59 -8.34
N GLU A 16 7.92 14.50 -8.36
CA GLU A 16 8.52 15.03 -9.58
C GLU A 16 10.05 15.23 -9.46
N GLY A 17 10.78 14.71 -10.44
CA GLY A 17 12.07 15.22 -10.94
C GLY A 17 13.33 14.96 -10.13
N LEU A 18 13.30 14.83 -8.83
CA LEU A 18 14.47 14.51 -8.02
C LEU A 18 14.36 13.09 -7.49
N ASP A 19 15.09 12.17 -8.13
CA ASP A 19 15.03 10.75 -7.77
C ASP A 19 16.04 10.43 -6.66
N THR A 20 17.21 11.06 -6.67
CA THR A 20 18.31 10.74 -5.74
C THR A 20 19.14 11.96 -5.37
N ILE A 21 19.74 11.90 -4.18
CA ILE A 21 20.82 12.81 -3.74
C ILE A 21 22.02 11.94 -3.37
N ASN A 22 23.16 12.17 -4.01
CA ASN A 22 24.43 11.54 -3.64
C ASN A 22 25.07 12.35 -2.51
N HIS A 23 25.76 11.67 -1.59
CA HIS A 23 26.33 12.25 -0.37
C HIS A 23 25.27 13.07 0.36
N ALA A 24 24.20 12.37 0.74
CA ALA A 24 23.00 12.99 1.31
C ALA A 24 23.18 13.26 2.81
N ALA A 25 22.65 14.41 3.24
CA ALA A 25 22.38 14.71 4.65
C ALA A 25 20.88 14.86 4.86
N LEU A 26 20.33 14.17 5.86
CA LEU A 26 18.93 14.25 6.23
C LEU A 26 18.83 14.62 7.71
N ILE A 27 18.04 15.67 7.99
CA ILE A 27 17.82 16.18 9.35
C ILE A 27 16.45 15.76 9.83
N VAL A 28 16.40 15.10 10.98
CA VAL A 28 15.18 14.69 11.67
C VAL A 28 15.01 15.51 12.94
N ARG A 29 13.81 16.04 13.15
CA ARG A 29 13.44 16.75 14.37
C ARG A 29 12.00 16.41 14.74
N ASP A 30 11.75 16.08 15.99
CA ASP A 30 10.42 15.84 16.56
C ASP A 30 9.58 14.85 15.72
N GLY A 31 10.21 13.75 15.29
CA GLY A 31 9.54 12.71 14.51
C GLY A 31 9.36 13.03 13.03
N LYS A 32 9.78 14.18 12.55
CA LYS A 32 9.60 14.65 11.17
C LYS A 32 10.94 14.87 10.46
N ILE A 33 10.91 14.76 9.14
CA ILE A 33 12.00 15.23 8.28
C ILE A 33 11.97 16.75 8.28
N GLU A 34 13.01 17.39 8.83
CA GLU A 34 13.17 18.83 8.82
C GLU A 34 13.74 19.30 7.48
N ALA A 35 14.77 18.65 7.00
CA ALA A 35 15.40 18.96 5.71
C ALA A 35 16.13 17.73 5.15
N ILE A 36 16.29 17.71 3.84
CA ILE A 36 17.15 16.76 3.12
C ILE A 36 17.86 17.49 1.99
N GLY A 37 19.14 17.20 1.78
CA GLY A 37 19.96 17.80 0.74
C GLY A 37 21.31 17.11 0.62
N ARG A 38 22.23 17.70 -0.14
CA ARG A 38 23.59 17.20 -0.21
C ARG A 38 24.37 17.64 1.03
N GLU A 39 25.24 16.74 1.52
CA GLU A 39 26.17 17.07 2.59
C GLU A 39 27.01 18.32 2.20
N GLY A 40 27.15 19.28 3.13
CA GLY A 40 27.81 20.56 2.90
C GLY A 40 26.95 21.64 2.26
N GLU A 41 25.77 21.33 1.74
CA GLU A 41 24.77 22.30 1.25
C GLU A 41 23.72 22.65 2.33
N LEU A 42 23.55 21.77 3.34
CA LEU A 42 22.67 22.01 4.48
C LEU A 42 23.43 22.56 5.68
N GLU A 43 22.85 23.53 6.36
CA GLU A 43 23.31 23.99 7.67
C GLU A 43 22.85 22.98 8.73
N LEU A 44 23.81 22.23 9.29
CA LEU A 44 23.52 21.22 10.31
C LEU A 44 23.34 21.90 11.67
N PRO A 45 22.33 21.49 12.48
CA PRO A 45 22.14 22.03 13.82
C PRO A 45 23.35 21.72 14.70
N GLY A 46 23.85 22.71 15.42
CA GLY A 46 25.07 22.58 16.24
C GLY A 46 24.93 21.63 17.46
N ASP A 47 23.70 21.28 17.83
CA ASP A 47 23.33 20.34 18.88
C ASP A 47 22.85 18.98 18.34
N ALA A 48 23.02 18.74 17.03
CA ALA A 48 22.56 17.51 16.41
C ALA A 48 23.43 16.30 16.77
N VAL A 49 22.76 15.15 16.93
CA VAL A 49 23.42 13.85 16.92
C VAL A 49 23.63 13.41 15.48
N ILE A 50 24.89 13.37 15.06
CA ILE A 50 25.25 13.01 13.69
C ILE A 50 25.55 11.51 13.64
N GLN A 51 24.91 10.80 12.71
CA GLN A 51 25.15 9.40 12.40
C GLN A 51 25.63 9.28 10.95
N ASP A 52 26.90 8.95 10.79
CA ASP A 52 27.49 8.62 9.50
C ASP A 52 27.19 7.15 9.16
N LEU A 53 26.49 6.93 8.06
CA LEU A 53 26.05 5.61 7.57
C LEU A 53 27.04 5.00 6.56
N GLY A 54 28.11 5.74 6.22
CA GLY A 54 29.12 5.29 5.24
C GLY A 54 28.52 5.07 3.85
N ASP A 55 28.74 3.87 3.30
CA ASP A 55 28.31 3.47 1.95
C ASP A 55 26.82 3.06 1.86
N ARG A 56 26.03 3.31 2.88
CA ARG A 56 24.61 2.98 2.90
C ARG A 56 23.77 4.02 2.18
N TRP A 57 22.60 3.56 1.72
CA TRP A 57 21.59 4.44 1.17
C TRP A 57 20.46 4.63 2.18
N ILE A 58 19.74 5.73 2.06
CA ILE A 58 18.51 5.98 2.78
C ILE A 58 17.35 6.11 1.80
N MET A 59 16.17 5.64 2.22
CA MET A 59 14.93 5.73 1.46
C MET A 59 13.72 5.86 2.39
N PRO A 60 12.53 6.27 1.87
CA PRO A 60 11.31 6.26 2.68
C PRO A 60 10.93 4.85 3.12
N GLY A 61 10.21 4.76 4.24
CA GLY A 61 9.55 3.53 4.65
C GLY A 61 8.57 3.02 3.60
N MET A 62 8.46 1.70 3.47
CA MET A 62 7.57 1.06 2.50
C MET A 62 6.13 1.02 3.01
N VAL A 63 5.18 1.09 2.07
CA VAL A 63 3.74 1.07 2.30
C VAL A 63 3.12 -0.13 1.59
N ASP A 64 2.48 -1.03 2.35
CA ASP A 64 1.73 -2.15 1.78
C ASP A 64 0.22 -1.90 1.89
N LEU A 65 -0.46 -1.74 0.76
CA LEU A 65 -1.89 -1.45 0.72
C LEU A 65 -2.78 -2.69 0.72
N HIS A 66 -2.22 -3.89 0.90
CA HIS A 66 -3.01 -5.11 0.96
C HIS A 66 -2.42 -6.11 1.95
N SER A 67 -2.87 -6.02 3.19
CA SER A 67 -2.41 -6.89 4.27
C SER A 67 -3.59 -7.39 5.11
N HIS A 68 -3.48 -8.66 5.55
CA HIS A 68 -4.44 -9.30 6.45
C HIS A 68 -3.77 -9.75 7.76
N VAL A 69 -2.55 -9.28 8.04
CA VAL A 69 -1.75 -9.79 9.16
C VAL A 69 -1.57 -8.82 10.34
N ALA A 70 -2.15 -7.61 10.28
CA ALA A 70 -2.09 -6.69 11.41
C ALA A 70 -3.00 -7.08 12.60
N GLY A 71 -3.57 -8.26 12.55
CA GLY A 71 -4.42 -8.80 13.62
C GLY A 71 -5.00 -10.16 13.25
N SER A 72 -6.09 -10.56 13.92
CA SER A 72 -6.78 -11.80 13.56
C SER A 72 -7.43 -11.67 12.18
N GLY A 73 -7.29 -12.73 11.37
CA GLY A 73 -7.97 -12.80 10.08
C GLY A 73 -9.48 -12.67 10.23
N HIS A 74 -10.13 -11.91 9.34
CA HIS A 74 -11.57 -11.73 9.37
C HIS A 74 -12.19 -11.78 7.98
N ASN A 75 -13.17 -12.67 7.87
CA ASN A 75 -14.02 -12.84 6.71
C ASN A 75 -15.42 -13.15 7.23
N ASP A 76 -16.18 -12.09 7.54
CA ASP A 76 -17.59 -12.27 7.93
C ASP A 76 -18.41 -12.55 6.69
N MET A 77 -18.90 -13.78 6.57
CA MET A 77 -19.54 -14.30 5.36
C MET A 77 -21.06 -14.51 5.50
N ILE A 78 -21.70 -13.83 6.45
CA ILE A 78 -23.16 -13.94 6.68
C ILE A 78 -23.91 -13.16 5.59
N PHE A 79 -23.43 -11.96 5.25
CA PHE A 79 -24.01 -11.15 4.19
C PHE A 79 -22.98 -10.92 3.07
N GLN A 80 -23.49 -10.68 1.87
CA GLN A 80 -22.64 -10.44 0.70
C GLN A 80 -21.95 -9.09 0.72
N CYS A 81 -22.61 -8.08 1.29
CA CYS A 81 -22.09 -6.72 1.41
C CYS A 81 -22.19 -6.27 2.85
N ASN A 82 -21.03 -6.04 3.47
CA ASN A 82 -20.88 -5.69 4.87
C ASN A 82 -20.12 -4.36 5.06
N PRO A 83 -20.52 -3.24 4.41
CA PRO A 83 -19.73 -2.01 4.44
C PRO A 83 -19.58 -1.38 5.83
N GLY A 84 -20.41 -1.78 6.79
CA GLY A 84 -20.36 -1.29 8.17
C GLY A 84 -19.41 -2.04 9.11
N LEU A 85 -18.87 -3.21 8.71
CA LEU A 85 -17.92 -3.94 9.55
C LEU A 85 -16.56 -3.24 9.58
N ARG A 86 -15.81 -3.38 10.67
CA ARG A 86 -14.60 -2.61 10.94
C ARG A 86 -13.44 -3.51 11.32
N ALA A 87 -12.40 -3.53 10.51
CA ALA A 87 -11.17 -4.27 10.78
C ALA A 87 -10.43 -3.79 12.05
N SER A 88 -10.65 -2.54 12.45
CA SER A 88 -10.03 -1.97 13.64
C SER A 88 -10.30 -2.77 14.93
N ALA A 89 -11.42 -3.50 15.01
CA ALA A 89 -11.74 -4.37 16.15
C ALA A 89 -10.81 -5.59 16.29
N ASN A 90 -10.07 -5.93 15.24
CA ASN A 90 -9.24 -7.13 15.18
C ASN A 90 -7.72 -6.81 15.22
N VAL A 91 -7.36 -5.53 15.31
CA VAL A 91 -5.93 -5.12 15.26
C VAL A 91 -5.18 -5.64 16.48
N THR A 92 -4.00 -6.19 16.23
CA THR A 92 -3.05 -6.65 17.23
C THR A 92 -1.66 -6.10 16.88
N PRO A 93 -1.28 -4.91 17.38
CA PRO A 93 -0.06 -4.20 16.96
C PRO A 93 1.24 -5.00 17.17
N HIS A 94 1.27 -5.86 18.17
CA HIS A 94 2.46 -6.65 18.54
C HIS A 94 2.56 -8.03 17.88
N ASN A 95 1.83 -8.29 16.79
CA ASN A 95 1.93 -9.61 16.18
C ASN A 95 3.24 -9.78 15.38
N GLU A 96 3.75 -11.01 15.34
CA GLU A 96 5.03 -11.35 14.72
C GLU A 96 5.10 -11.03 13.22
N SER A 97 4.00 -11.15 12.49
CA SER A 97 3.99 -10.85 11.04
C SER A 97 4.20 -9.37 10.76
N LEU A 98 3.59 -8.47 11.56
CA LEU A 98 3.88 -7.04 11.47
C LEU A 98 5.34 -6.73 11.81
N LYS A 99 5.88 -7.39 12.85
CA LYS A 99 7.26 -7.21 13.25
C LYS A 99 8.23 -7.64 12.14
N LEU A 100 8.00 -8.79 11.51
CA LEU A 100 8.82 -9.24 10.38
C LEU A 100 8.72 -8.27 9.20
N GLY A 101 7.52 -7.82 8.85
CA GLY A 101 7.31 -6.80 7.83
C GLY A 101 8.05 -5.49 8.13
N MET A 102 7.98 -5.02 9.39
CA MET A 102 8.74 -3.84 9.86
C MET A 102 10.25 -4.03 9.68
N LEU A 103 10.80 -5.17 10.09
CA LEU A 103 12.22 -5.48 9.94
C LEU A 103 12.67 -5.51 8.47
N ALA A 104 11.76 -5.82 7.56
CA ALA A 104 12.01 -5.75 6.11
C ALA A 104 11.74 -4.36 5.50
N GLY A 105 11.36 -3.38 6.33
CA GLY A 105 11.17 -1.99 5.91
C GLY A 105 9.73 -1.57 5.60
N VAL A 106 8.74 -2.41 5.85
CA VAL A 106 7.33 -2.03 5.72
C VAL A 106 6.93 -1.24 6.97
N THR A 107 6.84 0.08 6.86
CA THR A 107 6.53 0.98 7.98
C THR A 107 5.05 1.31 8.10
N THR A 108 4.30 1.18 7.00
CA THR A 108 2.86 1.47 6.96
C THR A 108 2.10 0.36 6.23
N VAL A 109 0.98 -0.07 6.78
CA VAL A 109 0.12 -1.12 6.19
C VAL A 109 -1.33 -0.68 6.15
N LEU A 110 -2.03 -1.08 5.09
CA LEU A 110 -3.49 -1.09 5.06
C LEU A 110 -3.98 -2.50 5.45
N TYR A 111 -4.43 -2.65 6.68
CA TYR A 111 -5.04 -3.88 7.17
C TYR A 111 -6.51 -3.91 6.77
N ILE A 112 -6.90 -4.89 5.98
CA ILE A 112 -8.22 -4.99 5.36
C ILE A 112 -8.89 -6.33 5.62
N PRO A 113 -10.24 -6.38 5.55
CA PRO A 113 -10.98 -7.64 5.53
C PRO A 113 -10.57 -8.52 4.35
N GLY A 114 -10.65 -9.82 4.52
CA GLY A 114 -10.42 -10.78 3.45
C GLY A 114 -11.48 -10.70 2.34
N SER A 115 -11.23 -11.40 1.24
CA SER A 115 -12.03 -11.35 0.02
C SER A 115 -13.19 -12.36 0.00
N GLY A 116 -13.68 -12.82 1.17
CA GLY A 116 -14.73 -13.83 1.27
C GLY A 116 -16.11 -13.36 0.83
N THR A 117 -16.37 -12.05 0.88
CA THR A 117 -17.65 -11.42 0.48
C THR A 117 -17.42 -10.28 -0.51
N ASN A 118 -18.50 -9.81 -1.15
CA ASN A 118 -18.40 -8.73 -2.14
C ASN A 118 -18.03 -7.37 -1.52
N MET A 119 -18.42 -7.11 -0.28
CA MET A 119 -17.93 -6.01 0.54
C MET A 119 -17.61 -6.55 1.93
N GLY A 120 -16.32 -6.64 2.24
CA GLY A 120 -15.85 -7.22 3.50
C GLY A 120 -15.88 -6.29 4.69
N GLY A 121 -15.96 -4.98 4.46
CA GLY A 121 -15.94 -3.95 5.50
C GLY A 121 -14.81 -2.94 5.35
N GLN A 122 -14.57 -2.20 6.41
CA GLN A 122 -13.64 -1.08 6.49
C GLN A 122 -12.27 -1.54 6.96
N GLY A 123 -11.24 -1.25 6.17
CA GLY A 123 -9.85 -1.42 6.56
C GLY A 123 -9.36 -0.31 7.49
N VAL A 124 -8.14 -0.44 7.97
CA VAL A 124 -7.44 0.55 8.79
C VAL A 124 -6.01 0.72 8.34
N LEU A 125 -5.53 1.95 8.23
CA LEU A 125 -4.13 2.28 7.96
C LEU A 125 -3.38 2.40 9.28
N LEU A 126 -2.26 1.68 9.39
CA LEU A 126 -1.46 1.55 10.61
C LEU A 126 0.03 1.71 10.32
N LYS A 127 0.77 2.28 11.28
CA LYS A 127 2.22 2.12 11.40
C LYS A 127 2.52 0.73 11.98
N THR A 128 3.65 0.14 11.62
CA THR A 128 4.01 -1.23 12.03
C THR A 128 4.85 -1.30 13.31
N GLY A 129 5.52 -0.21 13.70
CA GLY A 129 6.44 -0.16 14.85
C GLY A 129 5.83 0.10 16.21
N PRO A 130 4.80 0.97 16.33
CA PRO A 130 4.25 1.34 17.62
C PRO A 130 3.58 0.19 18.38
N GLY A 131 3.60 0.31 19.72
CA GLY A 131 3.16 -0.74 20.62
C GLY A 131 1.67 -0.79 20.91
N SER A 132 0.92 0.27 20.63
CA SER A 132 -0.53 0.36 20.88
C SER A 132 -1.30 0.63 19.58
N TYR A 133 -2.59 0.37 19.61
CA TYR A 133 -3.47 0.69 18.47
C TYR A 133 -3.53 2.20 18.21
N GLU A 134 -3.64 2.99 19.27
CA GLU A 134 -3.75 4.44 19.20
C GLU A 134 -2.50 5.09 18.59
N GLU A 135 -1.32 4.62 18.97
CA GLU A 135 -0.04 5.09 18.41
C GLU A 135 0.18 4.60 16.98
N SER A 136 -0.33 3.41 16.65
CA SER A 136 -0.20 2.84 15.31
C SER A 136 -1.16 3.49 14.30
N LEU A 137 -2.24 4.12 14.75
CA LEU A 137 -3.34 4.55 13.90
C LEU A 137 -2.96 5.72 13.00
N VAL A 138 -2.85 5.49 11.71
CA VAL A 138 -2.68 6.54 10.69
C VAL A 138 -4.04 7.08 10.26
N ARG A 139 -4.98 6.19 9.88
CA ARG A 139 -6.33 6.60 9.45
C ARG A 139 -7.36 5.47 9.61
N PHE A 140 -8.54 5.84 10.11
CA PHE A 140 -9.73 5.01 10.06
C PHE A 140 -10.96 5.82 9.64
N PRO A 141 -11.77 5.34 8.65
CA PRO A 141 -11.55 4.13 7.85
C PRO A 141 -10.37 4.27 6.88
N GLY A 142 -9.59 3.18 6.74
CA GLY A 142 -8.45 3.11 5.82
C GLY A 142 -8.88 2.87 4.37
N SER A 143 -9.92 2.06 4.17
CA SER A 143 -10.56 1.79 2.87
C SER A 143 -11.90 1.10 3.07
N LEU A 144 -12.71 0.97 2.00
CA LEU A 144 -13.79 -0.01 1.91
C LEU A 144 -13.32 -1.19 1.04
N LYS A 145 -13.27 -2.40 1.60
CA LYS A 145 -12.90 -3.61 0.85
C LYS A 145 -14.03 -4.10 -0.04
N VAL A 146 -13.76 -4.21 -1.34
CA VAL A 146 -14.64 -4.79 -2.35
C VAL A 146 -13.95 -5.97 -3.04
N ALA A 147 -14.61 -7.11 -3.19
CA ALA A 147 -14.08 -8.28 -3.87
C ALA A 147 -15.05 -8.77 -4.95
N GLN A 148 -14.53 -8.90 -6.17
CA GLN A 148 -15.27 -9.32 -7.36
C GLN A 148 -14.63 -10.54 -8.05
N GLY A 149 -13.51 -11.04 -7.50
CA GLY A 149 -12.80 -12.22 -7.99
C GLY A 149 -13.55 -13.54 -7.75
N ASP A 150 -12.82 -14.63 -7.73
CA ASP A 150 -13.40 -15.96 -7.52
C ASP A 150 -13.59 -16.31 -6.04
N ASN A 151 -12.95 -15.57 -5.13
CA ASN A 151 -13.00 -15.85 -3.70
C ASN A 151 -14.43 -15.83 -3.14
N PRO A 152 -15.28 -14.81 -3.42
CA PRO A 152 -16.66 -14.83 -2.93
C PRO A 152 -17.49 -16.01 -3.46
N LYS A 153 -17.14 -16.57 -4.63
CA LYS A 153 -17.80 -17.76 -5.15
C LYS A 153 -17.45 -19.01 -4.36
N ARG A 154 -16.17 -19.13 -3.90
CA ARG A 154 -15.67 -20.32 -3.21
C ARG A 154 -16.28 -20.47 -1.82
N TRP A 155 -16.54 -19.37 -1.15
CA TRP A 155 -16.93 -19.35 0.25
C TRP A 155 -18.43 -19.53 0.51
N GLY A 156 -19.17 -19.99 -0.47
CA GLY A 156 -20.43 -20.64 -0.19
C GLY A 156 -21.70 -19.96 -0.70
N TYR A 157 -21.61 -18.83 -1.36
CA TYR A 157 -22.83 -18.20 -1.87
C TYR A 157 -23.31 -18.75 -3.21
N GLY A 158 -22.49 -19.54 -3.90
CA GLY A 158 -22.84 -20.08 -5.22
C GLY A 158 -23.11 -19.00 -6.27
N MET A 159 -22.70 -17.77 -5.97
CA MET A 159 -22.98 -16.63 -6.82
C MET A 159 -22.06 -16.54 -8.02
N GLN A 160 -22.64 -16.08 -9.11
CA GLN A 160 -21.90 -15.72 -10.31
C GLN A 160 -21.65 -14.20 -10.34
N ARG A 161 -20.73 -13.76 -11.22
CA ARG A 161 -20.32 -12.36 -11.34
C ARG A 161 -21.48 -11.39 -11.57
N THR A 162 -22.50 -11.80 -12.32
CA THR A 162 -23.70 -10.97 -12.57
C THR A 162 -24.42 -10.61 -11.28
N MET A 163 -24.60 -11.59 -10.38
CA MET A 163 -25.23 -11.36 -9.07
C MET A 163 -24.32 -10.50 -8.17
N MET A 164 -23.02 -10.78 -8.14
CA MET A 164 -22.04 -9.99 -7.37
C MET A 164 -22.10 -8.52 -7.81
N ASN A 165 -22.02 -8.25 -9.11
CA ASN A 165 -22.09 -6.90 -9.66
C ASN A 165 -23.42 -6.20 -9.34
N HIS A 166 -24.52 -6.94 -9.34
CA HIS A 166 -25.84 -6.42 -8.94
C HIS A 166 -25.84 -5.98 -7.48
N HIS A 167 -25.41 -6.84 -6.56
CA HIS A 167 -25.38 -6.53 -5.14
C HIS A 167 -24.44 -5.36 -4.79
N ILE A 168 -23.28 -5.30 -5.44
CA ILE A 168 -22.37 -4.16 -5.30
C ILE A 168 -23.07 -2.87 -5.73
N ARG A 169 -23.68 -2.83 -6.93
CA ARG A 169 -24.41 -1.64 -7.41
C ARG A 169 -25.55 -1.22 -6.49
N VAL A 170 -26.32 -2.17 -6.00
CA VAL A 170 -27.42 -1.87 -5.07
C VAL A 170 -26.90 -1.23 -3.80
N THR A 171 -25.81 -1.76 -3.24
CA THR A 171 -25.21 -1.25 -2.01
C THR A 171 -24.57 0.12 -2.23
N LEU A 172 -23.81 0.31 -3.32
CA LEU A 172 -23.21 1.60 -3.66
C LEU A 172 -24.28 2.69 -3.88
N ARG A 173 -25.37 2.35 -4.57
CA ARG A 173 -26.50 3.29 -4.80
C ARG A 173 -27.14 3.73 -3.50
N LYS A 174 -27.40 2.79 -2.57
CA LYS A 174 -27.94 3.09 -1.25
C LYS A 174 -26.98 3.95 -0.44
N GLY A 175 -25.70 3.61 -0.46
CA GLY A 175 -24.64 4.35 0.23
C GLY A 175 -24.48 5.77 -0.29
N LYS A 176 -24.42 5.96 -1.62
CA LYS A 176 -24.31 7.28 -2.24
C LYS A 176 -25.54 8.15 -1.95
N ALA A 177 -26.75 7.59 -2.02
CA ALA A 177 -27.96 8.31 -1.66
C ALA A 177 -27.99 8.70 -0.16
N TYR A 178 -27.46 7.85 0.71
CA TYR A 178 -27.30 8.14 2.13
C TYR A 178 -26.30 9.28 2.37
N ALA A 179 -25.13 9.22 1.75
CA ALA A 179 -24.10 10.28 1.87
C ALA A 179 -24.64 11.63 1.41
N LYS A 180 -25.33 11.70 0.27
CA LYS A 180 -25.94 12.94 -0.25
C LYS A 180 -26.97 13.55 0.68
N ARG A 181 -27.75 12.75 1.41
CA ARG A 181 -28.68 13.28 2.43
C ARG A 181 -27.93 13.94 3.58
N TRP A 182 -26.80 13.34 4.02
CA TRP A 182 -25.96 13.92 5.05
C TRP A 182 -25.29 15.21 4.60
N GLU A 183 -24.80 15.27 3.36
CA GLU A 183 -24.25 16.50 2.76
C GLU A 183 -25.30 17.63 2.73
N ALA A 184 -26.53 17.34 2.32
CA ALA A 184 -27.61 18.33 2.31
C ALA A 184 -27.91 18.85 3.72
N TYR A 185 -27.92 17.98 4.72
CA TYR A 185 -28.05 18.38 6.13
C TYR A 185 -26.88 19.26 6.60
N GLU A 186 -25.64 18.88 6.29
CA GLU A 186 -24.44 19.63 6.67
C GLU A 186 -24.40 21.02 6.03
N ARG A 187 -25.02 21.19 4.85
CA ARG A 187 -25.24 22.49 4.20
C ARG A 187 -26.46 23.27 4.75
N GLY A 188 -27.22 22.71 5.68
CA GLY A 188 -28.44 23.31 6.22
C GLY A 188 -29.66 23.26 5.29
N GLU A 189 -29.65 22.37 4.28
CA GLU A 189 -30.69 22.28 3.24
C GLU A 189 -31.79 21.24 3.59
N SER A 190 -31.59 20.41 4.61
CA SER A 190 -32.53 19.37 5.01
C SER A 190 -32.49 19.10 6.52
N GLU A 191 -33.48 18.35 7.02
CA GLU A 191 -33.44 17.80 8.36
C GLU A 191 -32.36 16.73 8.50
N ARG A 192 -31.92 16.52 9.77
CA ARG A 192 -30.88 15.52 10.07
C ARG A 192 -31.36 14.10 9.68
N PRO A 193 -30.62 13.39 8.80
CA PRO A 193 -30.96 12.03 8.44
C PRO A 193 -30.79 11.06 9.62
N GLU A 194 -31.55 9.97 9.59
CA GLU A 194 -31.33 8.85 10.51
C GLU A 194 -29.94 8.25 10.25
N ARG A 195 -29.22 7.92 11.32
CA ARG A 195 -27.88 7.33 11.22
C ARG A 195 -27.97 5.82 10.98
N HIS A 196 -27.33 5.37 9.89
CA HIS A 196 -27.19 3.97 9.54
C HIS A 196 -25.70 3.59 9.56
N LEU A 197 -25.26 2.94 10.64
CA LEU A 197 -23.84 2.52 10.81
C LEU A 197 -23.31 1.71 9.63
N HIS A 198 -24.17 0.92 9.02
CA HIS A 198 -23.85 0.11 7.84
C HIS A 198 -23.49 0.98 6.60
N LEU A 199 -23.98 2.21 6.52
CA LEU A 199 -23.77 3.11 5.39
C LEU A 199 -22.85 4.30 5.69
N ASP A 200 -22.42 4.48 6.93
CA ASP A 200 -21.62 5.65 7.34
C ASP A 200 -20.33 5.82 6.49
N ILE A 201 -19.66 4.72 6.10
CA ILE A 201 -18.46 4.76 5.27
C ILE A 201 -18.64 5.49 3.94
N PHE A 202 -19.87 5.49 3.38
CA PHE A 202 -20.13 6.17 2.11
C PHE A 202 -20.05 7.70 2.19
N ARG A 203 -20.17 8.27 3.39
CA ARG A 203 -19.90 9.69 3.62
C ARG A 203 -18.42 10.02 3.46
N ASP A 204 -17.55 9.12 3.91
CA ASP A 204 -16.11 9.28 3.76
C ASP A 204 -15.66 9.05 2.30
N LEU A 205 -16.27 8.08 1.61
CA LEU A 205 -16.02 7.82 0.20
C LEU A 205 -16.48 8.98 -0.70
N GLU A 206 -17.69 9.53 -0.48
CA GLU A 206 -18.20 10.67 -1.26
C GLU A 206 -17.38 11.93 -1.02
N ALA A 207 -16.92 12.15 0.22
CA ALA A 207 -16.05 13.26 0.59
C ALA A 207 -14.56 13.04 0.26
N LYS A 208 -14.21 11.96 -0.43
CA LYS A 208 -12.82 11.60 -0.82
C LYS A 208 -11.83 11.51 0.36
N ARG A 209 -12.33 11.21 1.57
CA ARG A 209 -11.49 10.99 2.76
C ARG A 209 -10.90 9.60 2.84
N THR A 210 -11.45 8.66 2.09
CA THR A 210 -10.97 7.28 1.95
C THR A 210 -11.30 6.74 0.56
N GLN A 211 -10.80 5.58 0.23
CA GLN A 211 -10.93 4.95 -1.08
C GLN A 211 -11.45 3.52 -0.96
N ILE A 212 -11.75 2.91 -2.09
CA ILE A 212 -12.12 1.50 -2.18
C ILE A 212 -10.86 0.68 -2.52
N SER A 213 -10.53 -0.29 -1.64
CA SER A 213 -9.59 -1.35 -1.93
C SER A 213 -10.31 -2.51 -2.62
N THR A 214 -9.73 -3.04 -3.69
CA THR A 214 -10.39 -4.07 -4.48
C THR A 214 -9.72 -5.44 -4.32
N HIS A 215 -10.34 -6.49 -4.82
CA HIS A 215 -9.73 -7.78 -5.10
C HIS A 215 -10.06 -8.15 -6.54
N THR A 216 -9.10 -7.97 -7.43
CA THR A 216 -9.28 -8.09 -8.87
C THR A 216 -8.18 -8.92 -9.49
N GLN A 217 -8.52 -9.95 -10.26
CA GLN A 217 -7.54 -10.90 -10.78
C GLN A 217 -7.58 -11.09 -12.30
N TYR A 218 -8.71 -10.92 -12.95
CA TYR A 218 -8.92 -11.22 -14.36
C TYR A 218 -9.41 -10.00 -15.11
N TYR A 219 -9.22 -9.96 -16.41
CA TYR A 219 -9.70 -8.92 -17.30
C TYR A 219 -11.16 -8.50 -16.99
N GLN A 220 -12.10 -9.45 -16.99
CA GLN A 220 -13.50 -9.12 -16.76
C GLN A 220 -13.81 -8.63 -15.33
N VAL A 221 -12.98 -8.98 -14.34
CA VAL A 221 -13.14 -8.50 -12.97
C VAL A 221 -12.61 -7.08 -12.84
N VAL A 222 -11.45 -6.80 -13.41
CA VAL A 222 -10.88 -5.44 -13.46
C VAL A 222 -11.81 -4.53 -14.25
N LEU A 223 -12.28 -4.95 -15.42
CA LEU A 223 -13.24 -4.17 -16.21
C LEU A 223 -14.50 -3.82 -15.42
N ALA A 224 -15.09 -4.81 -14.73
CA ALA A 224 -16.28 -4.58 -13.91
C ALA A 224 -16.01 -3.62 -12.76
N SER A 225 -14.86 -3.74 -12.10
CA SER A 225 -14.47 -2.86 -10.99
C SER A 225 -14.28 -1.42 -11.45
N LEU A 226 -13.53 -1.20 -12.53
CA LEU A 226 -13.31 0.12 -13.12
C LEU A 226 -14.63 0.79 -13.52
N ASN A 227 -15.47 0.07 -14.27
CA ASN A 227 -16.74 0.61 -14.73
C ASN A 227 -17.72 0.90 -13.60
N ILE A 228 -17.79 0.01 -12.58
CA ILE A 228 -18.77 0.18 -11.50
C ILE A 228 -18.26 1.20 -10.49
N LEU A 229 -17.09 0.99 -9.92
CA LEU A 229 -16.66 1.76 -8.74
C LEU A 229 -16.34 3.21 -9.11
N THR A 230 -15.57 3.40 -10.14
CA THR A 230 -15.13 4.74 -10.58
C THR A 230 -16.01 5.28 -11.71
N GLY A 231 -16.24 4.52 -12.78
CA GLY A 231 -16.99 5.00 -13.94
C GLY A 231 -18.47 5.32 -13.63
N GLU A 232 -19.19 4.40 -12.98
CA GLU A 232 -20.64 4.56 -12.68
C GLU A 232 -20.87 5.38 -11.40
N PHE A 233 -20.10 5.13 -10.35
CA PHE A 233 -20.33 5.73 -9.03
C PHE A 233 -19.38 6.87 -8.68
N GLY A 234 -18.24 7.04 -9.33
CA GLY A 234 -17.29 8.12 -9.13
C GLY A 234 -16.51 8.03 -7.82
N PHE A 235 -16.44 6.84 -7.22
CA PHE A 235 -15.63 6.61 -6.04
C PHE A 235 -14.16 6.41 -6.42
N ASP A 236 -13.25 6.87 -5.56
CA ASP A 236 -11.84 6.57 -5.68
C ASP A 236 -11.62 5.09 -5.34
N ALA A 237 -10.96 4.39 -6.26
CA ALA A 237 -10.62 2.99 -6.12
C ALA A 237 -9.25 2.74 -6.77
N TYR A 238 -8.65 1.60 -6.49
CA TYR A 238 -7.46 1.14 -7.18
C TYR A 238 -7.58 -0.32 -7.55
N ILE A 239 -6.89 -0.72 -8.62
CA ILE A 239 -6.74 -2.11 -9.00
C ILE A 239 -5.80 -2.76 -7.98
N ASP A 240 -6.31 -3.76 -7.27
CA ASP A 240 -5.54 -4.53 -6.31
C ASP A 240 -5.35 -5.94 -6.87
N HIS A 241 -4.13 -6.44 -6.83
CA HIS A 241 -3.63 -7.62 -7.53
C HIS A 241 -3.40 -7.41 -9.03
N GLY A 242 -4.41 -7.11 -9.83
CA GLY A 242 -4.26 -6.95 -11.28
C GLY A 242 -3.58 -8.13 -11.98
N SER A 243 -3.76 -9.33 -11.43
CA SER A 243 -3.08 -10.56 -11.88
C SER A 243 -3.63 -11.04 -13.22
N PHE A 244 -2.93 -12.00 -13.81
CA PHE A 244 -3.30 -12.70 -15.05
C PHE A 244 -3.39 -11.78 -16.27
N ASP A 245 -4.55 -11.69 -16.91
CA ASP A 245 -4.79 -11.03 -18.19
C ASP A 245 -5.44 -9.64 -18.03
N SER A 246 -5.20 -8.92 -16.94
CA SER A 246 -5.86 -7.65 -16.65
C SER A 246 -5.19 -6.42 -17.27
N TRP A 247 -3.89 -6.48 -17.54
CA TRP A 247 -3.07 -5.36 -18.03
C TRP A 247 -3.57 -4.69 -19.34
N PRO A 248 -4.27 -5.37 -20.30
CA PRO A 248 -4.84 -4.68 -21.44
C PRO A 248 -5.89 -3.60 -21.10
N LEU A 249 -6.32 -3.53 -19.82
CA LEU A 249 -7.21 -2.48 -19.32
C LEU A 249 -6.48 -1.25 -18.78
N SER A 250 -5.17 -1.18 -18.92
CA SER A 250 -4.33 -0.06 -18.45
C SER A 250 -4.84 1.29 -18.98
N TYR A 251 -5.23 1.36 -20.24
CA TYR A 251 -5.77 2.57 -20.85
C TYR A 251 -7.05 3.08 -20.15
N LEU A 252 -7.95 2.15 -19.77
CA LEU A 252 -9.19 2.51 -19.09
C LEU A 252 -8.90 2.91 -17.62
N ALA A 253 -7.97 2.23 -16.97
CA ALA A 253 -7.53 2.58 -15.63
C ALA A 253 -6.91 3.99 -15.60
N GLU A 254 -6.09 4.33 -16.59
CA GLU A 254 -5.50 5.66 -16.74
C GLU A 254 -6.58 6.72 -17.01
N GLU A 255 -7.49 6.48 -17.95
CA GLU A 255 -8.62 7.38 -18.28
C GLU A 255 -9.46 7.71 -17.02
N LEU A 256 -9.67 6.71 -16.17
CA LEU A 256 -10.44 6.85 -14.93
C LEU A 256 -9.58 7.34 -13.73
N GLY A 257 -8.29 7.54 -13.92
CA GLY A 257 -7.38 7.94 -12.85
C GLY A 257 -7.16 6.86 -11.78
N VAL A 258 -7.30 5.58 -12.11
CA VAL A 258 -7.19 4.45 -11.19
C VAL A 258 -5.78 3.86 -11.23
N ALA A 259 -5.10 3.79 -10.10
CA ALA A 259 -3.78 3.18 -9.98
C ALA A 259 -3.84 1.64 -9.95
N ALA A 260 -2.72 0.98 -10.24
CA ALA A 260 -2.55 -0.46 -10.17
C ALA A 260 -1.57 -0.84 -9.06
N ILE A 261 -2.07 -1.43 -7.97
CA ILE A 261 -1.27 -1.96 -6.86
C ILE A 261 -1.21 -3.48 -7.03
N LEU A 262 -0.16 -3.92 -7.69
CA LEU A 262 -0.03 -5.28 -8.22
C LEU A 262 0.55 -6.25 -7.19
N GLY A 263 0.20 -7.52 -7.29
CA GLY A 263 0.71 -8.57 -6.42
C GLY A 263 -0.37 -9.47 -5.81
N PRO A 264 0.01 -10.48 -5.01
CA PRO A 264 1.37 -11.01 -4.95
C PRO A 264 1.69 -11.78 -6.23
N ARG A 265 2.98 -12.04 -6.48
CA ARG A 265 3.44 -12.77 -7.67
C ARG A 265 3.23 -12.01 -8.97
N GLU A 266 4.24 -11.29 -9.32
CA GLU A 266 4.32 -10.39 -10.48
C GLU A 266 4.47 -11.12 -11.82
N VAL A 267 4.28 -12.42 -11.89
CA VAL A 267 4.34 -13.18 -13.13
C VAL A 267 2.95 -13.57 -13.59
N LEU A 268 2.70 -13.40 -14.89
CA LEU A 268 1.53 -14.00 -15.52
C LEU A 268 1.58 -15.51 -15.34
N TRP A 269 0.64 -16.06 -14.58
CA TRP A 269 0.38 -17.48 -14.53
C TRP A 269 -0.46 -17.87 -15.75
N PRO A 270 0.13 -18.41 -16.79
CA PRO A 270 -0.67 -18.92 -17.87
C PRO A 270 -1.38 -20.18 -17.38
N ARG A 271 -2.65 -20.21 -17.51
CA ARG A 271 -3.33 -21.51 -17.58
C ARG A 271 -2.77 -22.20 -18.82
N ALA A 272 -2.18 -23.38 -18.62
CA ALA A 272 -1.43 -24.11 -19.64
C ALA A 272 -2.18 -24.28 -20.99
N ASN A 273 -3.49 -24.07 -21.01
CA ASN A 273 -4.36 -24.29 -22.16
C ASN A 273 -4.85 -23.00 -22.84
N THR A 274 -4.47 -21.79 -22.36
CA THR A 274 -5.07 -20.54 -22.85
C THR A 274 -4.15 -19.65 -23.67
N TYR A 275 -2.82 -19.83 -23.56
CA TYR A 275 -1.86 -19.04 -24.33
C TYR A 275 -0.76 -19.91 -24.89
N PRO A 276 -0.47 -19.82 -26.21
CA PRO A 276 0.76 -20.39 -26.75
C PRO A 276 1.93 -19.68 -26.11
N LYS A 277 2.86 -20.45 -25.52
CA LYS A 277 4.04 -19.92 -24.85
C LYS A 277 5.29 -20.30 -25.59
N ASP A 278 6.01 -19.29 -25.98
CA ASP A 278 7.35 -19.39 -26.57
C ASP A 278 8.48 -19.45 -25.52
N GLY A 279 8.12 -19.75 -24.27
CA GLY A 279 9.06 -19.76 -23.14
C GLY A 279 9.28 -18.39 -22.47
N ARG A 280 8.58 -17.35 -22.87
CA ARG A 280 8.64 -16.04 -22.20
C ARG A 280 7.88 -16.06 -20.90
N VAL A 281 8.43 -15.39 -19.90
CA VAL A 281 7.78 -15.06 -18.63
C VAL A 281 7.63 -13.55 -18.61
N GLU A 282 6.39 -13.09 -18.60
CA GLU A 282 6.04 -11.65 -18.59
C GLU A 282 5.45 -11.30 -17.23
N GLY A 283 5.85 -10.15 -16.67
CA GLY A 283 5.33 -9.63 -15.42
C GLY A 283 4.06 -8.78 -15.61
N SER A 284 3.16 -8.81 -14.64
CA SER A 284 1.98 -7.93 -14.65
C SER A 284 2.39 -6.46 -14.66
N ALA A 285 3.38 -6.08 -13.87
CA ALA A 285 3.89 -4.70 -13.81
C ALA A 285 4.44 -4.23 -15.17
N TRP A 286 5.19 -5.09 -15.86
CA TRP A 286 5.62 -4.81 -17.23
C TRP A 286 4.42 -4.61 -18.17
N GLY A 287 3.40 -5.46 -18.06
CA GLY A 287 2.20 -5.37 -18.88
C GLY A 287 1.48 -4.03 -18.73
N PHE A 288 1.23 -3.61 -17.48
CA PHE A 288 0.62 -2.29 -17.22
C PHE A 288 1.49 -1.14 -17.70
N GLN A 289 2.81 -1.18 -17.42
CA GLN A 289 3.74 -0.12 -17.83
C GLN A 289 3.87 -0.03 -19.35
N LYS A 290 3.94 -1.16 -20.06
CA LYS A 290 4.01 -1.23 -21.51
C LYS A 290 2.82 -0.54 -22.19
N GLU A 291 1.63 -0.65 -21.61
CA GLU A 291 0.42 0.02 -22.09
C GLU A 291 0.33 1.48 -21.59
N GLY A 292 1.39 2.00 -20.97
CA GLY A 292 1.52 3.40 -20.60
C GLY A 292 0.96 3.77 -19.23
N HIS A 293 0.60 2.81 -18.37
CA HIS A 293 0.05 3.12 -17.05
C HIS A 293 1.10 3.74 -16.12
N PRO A 294 0.88 4.98 -15.61
CA PRO A 294 1.95 5.72 -14.90
C PRO A 294 2.07 5.37 -13.42
N ARG A 295 0.99 4.85 -12.78
CA ARG A 295 0.92 4.63 -11.33
C ARG A 295 0.82 3.15 -11.00
N ILE A 296 2.00 2.52 -10.87
CA ILE A 296 2.15 1.09 -10.57
C ILE A 296 2.81 0.94 -9.21
N GLY A 297 2.14 0.25 -8.31
CA GLY A 297 2.66 -0.17 -7.00
C GLY A 297 2.60 -1.67 -6.83
N PHE A 298 3.08 -2.14 -5.66
CA PHE A 298 3.18 -3.55 -5.33
C PHE A 298 2.56 -3.84 -3.96
N ASN A 299 2.03 -5.06 -3.78
CA ASN A 299 1.47 -5.54 -2.53
C ASN A 299 1.89 -6.99 -2.23
N THR A 300 1.69 -7.44 -0.99
CA THR A 300 1.97 -8.81 -0.58
C THR A 300 0.74 -9.69 -0.52
N ASP A 301 -0.46 -9.11 -0.33
CA ASP A 301 -1.65 -9.87 0.08
C ASP A 301 -1.34 -10.78 1.29
N ALA A 302 -0.50 -10.27 2.22
CA ALA A 302 -0.07 -11.06 3.37
C ALA A 302 -1.28 -11.63 4.12
N PRO A 303 -1.32 -12.95 4.41
CA PRO A 303 -0.21 -13.94 4.40
C PRO A 303 -0.09 -14.76 3.11
N VAL A 304 -0.62 -14.36 1.96
CA VAL A 304 -0.45 -15.11 0.70
C VAL A 304 1.02 -15.17 0.32
N VAL A 305 1.74 -14.04 0.42
CA VAL A 305 3.17 -14.02 0.64
C VAL A 305 3.43 -13.30 1.96
N PRO A 306 4.51 -13.64 2.68
CA PRO A 306 4.85 -12.95 3.91
C PRO A 306 5.02 -11.44 3.74
N GLN A 307 4.63 -10.65 4.74
CA GLN A 307 4.70 -9.18 4.67
C GLN A 307 6.13 -8.67 4.40
N GLU A 308 7.14 -9.37 4.91
CA GLU A 308 8.56 -9.08 4.71
C GLU A 308 9.03 -9.25 3.26
N GLU A 309 8.22 -9.86 2.40
CA GLU A 309 8.54 -10.03 0.98
C GLU A 309 8.10 -8.85 0.09
N LEU A 310 7.58 -7.75 0.65
CA LEU A 310 7.18 -6.59 -0.16
C LEU A 310 8.31 -6.08 -1.08
N PRO A 311 9.56 -5.89 -0.62
CA PRO A 311 10.66 -5.50 -1.49
C PRO A 311 10.95 -6.53 -2.60
N LEU A 312 10.74 -7.83 -2.33
CA LEU A 312 10.89 -8.86 -3.36
C LEU A 312 9.80 -8.78 -4.43
N GLN A 313 8.58 -8.32 -4.11
CA GLN A 313 7.53 -8.15 -5.12
C GLN A 313 7.94 -7.10 -6.15
N SER A 314 8.53 -5.98 -5.72
CA SER A 314 9.04 -4.95 -6.63
C SER A 314 10.25 -5.44 -7.43
N ALA A 315 11.20 -6.15 -6.80
CA ALA A 315 12.35 -6.74 -7.45
C ALA A 315 11.95 -7.79 -8.52
N MET A 316 10.92 -8.60 -8.24
CA MET A 316 10.34 -9.52 -9.23
C MET A 316 9.72 -8.78 -10.40
N GLY A 317 9.03 -7.67 -10.16
CA GLY A 317 8.52 -6.80 -11.23
C GLY A 317 9.64 -6.42 -12.20
N VAL A 318 10.77 -5.92 -11.68
CA VAL A 318 11.96 -5.54 -12.48
C VAL A 318 12.53 -6.76 -13.22
N ARG A 319 12.68 -7.89 -12.54
CA ARG A 319 13.20 -9.12 -13.16
C ARG A 319 12.36 -9.57 -14.35
N TYR A 320 11.06 -9.33 -14.33
CA TYR A 320 10.12 -9.73 -15.37
C TYR A 320 9.70 -8.58 -16.29
N GLY A 321 10.56 -7.58 -16.42
CA GLY A 321 10.50 -6.59 -17.49
C GLY A 321 9.96 -5.20 -17.10
N PHE A 322 9.59 -4.98 -15.85
CA PHE A 322 9.24 -3.65 -15.37
C PHE A 322 10.46 -2.72 -15.47
N ASP A 323 10.33 -1.61 -16.17
CA ASP A 323 11.39 -0.62 -16.30
C ASP A 323 11.57 0.13 -14.98
N ASN A 324 12.76 -0.04 -14.38
CA ASN A 324 13.14 0.58 -13.12
C ASN A 324 13.82 1.94 -13.30
N THR A 325 13.71 2.57 -14.47
CA THR A 325 14.19 3.94 -14.67
C THR A 325 13.58 4.84 -13.60
N HIS A 326 14.36 5.76 -13.04
CA HIS A 326 13.96 6.63 -11.93
C HIS A 326 13.54 5.89 -10.65
N PHE A 327 14.11 4.70 -10.41
CA PHE A 327 13.76 3.86 -9.24
C PHE A 327 12.26 3.56 -9.14
N ALA A 328 11.62 3.30 -10.26
CA ALA A 328 10.18 3.07 -10.33
C ALA A 328 9.71 1.94 -9.41
N ALA A 329 10.52 0.90 -9.19
CA ALA A 329 10.22 -0.19 -8.27
C ALA A 329 10.19 0.27 -6.80
N ALA A 330 11.16 1.10 -6.38
CA ALA A 330 11.17 1.69 -5.05
C ALA A 330 9.97 2.64 -4.85
N ARG A 331 9.66 3.46 -5.85
CA ARG A 331 8.46 4.31 -5.86
C ARG A 331 7.18 3.51 -5.75
N GLY A 332 7.13 2.33 -6.38
CA GLY A 332 6.00 1.41 -6.36
C GLY A 332 5.70 0.77 -5.00
N VAL A 333 6.64 0.82 -4.06
CA VAL A 333 6.45 0.36 -2.67
C VAL A 333 6.49 1.50 -1.66
N THR A 334 6.59 2.76 -2.10
CA THR A 334 6.70 3.93 -1.21
C THR A 334 5.67 5.00 -1.59
N ILE A 335 5.99 5.90 -2.53
CA ILE A 335 5.15 7.05 -2.85
C ILE A 335 3.85 6.66 -3.58
N VAL A 336 3.90 5.71 -4.52
CA VAL A 336 2.70 5.32 -5.29
C VAL A 336 1.59 4.79 -4.37
N PRO A 337 1.84 3.80 -3.47
CA PRO A 337 0.81 3.37 -2.52
C PRO A 337 0.42 4.47 -1.53
N ALA A 338 1.33 5.37 -1.13
CA ALA A 338 0.99 6.50 -0.26
C ALA A 338 0.01 7.48 -0.93
N GLU A 339 0.24 7.83 -2.21
CA GLU A 339 -0.67 8.65 -3.03
C GLU A 339 -2.04 7.98 -3.20
N VAL A 340 -2.04 6.68 -3.50
CA VAL A 340 -3.29 5.91 -3.64
C VAL A 340 -4.10 5.89 -2.37
N ALA A 341 -3.44 5.80 -1.22
CA ALA A 341 -4.10 5.87 0.08
C ALA A 341 -4.42 7.30 0.52
N GLY A 342 -3.95 8.35 -0.18
CA GLY A 342 -4.11 9.74 0.22
C GLY A 342 -3.36 10.10 1.51
N ILE A 343 -2.22 9.44 1.75
CA ILE A 343 -1.33 9.67 2.90
C ILE A 343 0.07 10.14 2.47
N ASP A 344 0.22 10.51 1.21
CA ASP A 344 1.48 11.01 0.63
C ASP A 344 1.97 12.31 1.29
N HIS A 345 1.08 13.07 1.92
CA HIS A 345 1.43 14.21 2.76
C HIS A 345 2.12 13.83 4.08
N LEU A 346 2.02 12.56 4.51
CA LEU A 346 2.64 12.02 5.72
C LEU A 346 3.89 11.18 5.42
N VAL A 347 3.82 10.28 4.43
CA VAL A 347 4.84 9.25 4.17
C VAL A 347 5.12 9.08 2.68
N GLY A 348 5.95 8.10 2.31
CA GLY A 348 6.18 7.66 0.93
C GLY A 348 7.29 8.40 0.19
N SER A 349 7.79 9.53 0.70
CA SER A 349 8.98 10.19 0.15
C SER A 349 9.79 10.89 1.24
N LEU A 350 11.09 11.09 1.01
CA LEU A 350 11.94 11.88 1.89
C LEU A 350 11.76 13.37 1.57
N ALA A 351 10.82 14.03 2.25
CA ALA A 351 10.54 15.45 2.06
C ALA A 351 10.27 16.14 3.39
N ALA A 352 10.63 17.41 3.48
CA ALA A 352 10.40 18.22 4.68
C ALA A 352 8.93 18.21 5.12
N GLY A 353 8.68 18.06 6.40
CA GLY A 353 7.37 18.02 7.05
C GLY A 353 6.74 16.63 7.10
N LYS A 354 7.24 15.65 6.36
CA LYS A 354 6.75 14.27 6.43
C LYS A 354 7.30 13.53 7.66
N ASP A 355 6.63 12.45 8.03
CA ASP A 355 7.10 11.55 9.08
C ASP A 355 8.50 11.03 8.73
N ALA A 356 9.37 10.97 9.71
CA ALA A 356 10.69 10.39 9.55
C ALA A 356 10.61 8.86 9.60
N ASP A 357 9.85 8.28 8.64
CA ASP A 357 9.84 6.86 8.33
C ASP A 357 10.95 6.60 7.31
N ILE A 358 12.09 6.14 7.78
CA ILE A 358 13.32 6.08 7.01
C ILE A 358 13.91 4.66 7.09
N LEU A 359 14.35 4.16 5.96
CA LEU A 359 15.10 2.91 5.88
C LEU A 359 16.56 3.20 5.55
N VAL A 360 17.46 2.54 6.27
CA VAL A 360 18.87 2.42 5.87
C VAL A 360 19.03 1.09 5.15
N VAL A 361 19.47 1.15 3.90
CA VAL A 361 19.56 -0.02 3.02
C VAL A 361 20.98 -0.17 2.45
N THR A 362 21.34 -1.40 2.07
CA THR A 362 22.69 -1.71 1.56
C THR A 362 22.89 -1.37 0.08
N GLY A 363 21.85 -0.86 -0.59
CA GLY A 363 21.88 -0.52 -2.01
C GLY A 363 20.48 -0.36 -2.60
N ASP A 364 20.35 -0.54 -3.91
CA ASP A 364 19.07 -0.47 -4.61
C ASP A 364 18.07 -1.48 -4.03
N PRO A 365 16.89 -1.06 -3.51
CA PRO A 365 15.90 -1.95 -2.92
C PRO A 365 15.29 -2.93 -3.93
N SER A 366 15.38 -2.66 -5.22
CA SER A 366 14.96 -3.59 -6.28
C SER A 366 16.00 -4.69 -6.61
N ASP A 367 17.21 -4.59 -6.06
CA ASP A 367 18.19 -5.68 -6.11
C ASP A 367 17.92 -6.66 -4.95
N PRO A 368 17.58 -7.93 -5.24
CA PRO A 368 17.28 -8.91 -4.17
C PRO A 368 18.46 -9.21 -3.23
N ARG A 369 19.67 -8.71 -3.55
CA ARG A 369 20.85 -8.78 -2.68
C ARG A 369 20.87 -7.64 -1.65
N SER A 370 20.13 -6.57 -1.89
CA SER A 370 20.02 -5.46 -0.96
C SER A 370 19.17 -5.84 0.23
N GLY A 371 19.50 -5.29 1.38
CA GLY A 371 18.77 -5.54 2.61
C GLY A 371 18.57 -4.27 3.43
N VAL A 372 17.53 -4.27 4.24
CA VAL A 372 17.28 -3.24 5.24
C VAL A 372 18.16 -3.52 6.45
N GLU A 373 18.89 -2.50 6.94
CA GLU A 373 19.77 -2.60 8.11
C GLU A 373 19.29 -1.76 9.28
N MET A 374 18.51 -0.71 9.03
CA MET A 374 17.89 0.08 10.09
C MET A 374 16.52 0.57 9.62
N VAL A 375 15.57 0.61 10.53
CA VAL A 375 14.21 1.12 10.30
C VAL A 375 13.92 2.21 11.33
N TRP A 376 13.49 3.34 10.82
CA TRP A 376 12.97 4.47 11.59
C TRP A 376 11.50 4.61 11.33
N ILE A 377 10.73 4.85 12.38
CA ILE A 377 9.30 5.20 12.28
C ILE A 377 9.08 6.44 13.15
N GLU A 378 8.56 7.50 12.54
CA GLU A 378 8.32 8.79 13.23
C GLU A 378 9.55 9.31 13.98
N GLY A 379 10.74 9.13 13.39
CA GLY A 379 12.01 9.61 13.94
C GLY A 379 12.64 8.74 15.03
N GLU A 380 11.99 7.63 15.40
CA GLU A 380 12.51 6.67 16.36
C GLU A 380 13.09 5.44 15.66
N VAL A 381 14.25 4.98 16.10
CA VAL A 381 14.85 3.74 15.60
C VAL A 381 14.10 2.55 16.20
N VAL A 382 13.33 1.85 15.36
CA VAL A 382 12.55 0.67 15.77
C VAL A 382 13.28 -0.64 15.50
N ALA A 383 14.28 -0.63 14.61
CA ALA A 383 15.17 -1.75 14.34
C ALA A 383 16.55 -1.28 13.88
N ASP A 384 17.60 -1.95 14.35
CA ASP A 384 18.99 -1.77 13.91
C ASP A 384 19.72 -3.11 13.95
N VAL A 385 19.94 -3.69 12.76
CA VAL A 385 20.60 -5.00 12.62
C VAL A 385 22.04 -4.91 12.13
N ARG A 386 22.60 -3.70 12.01
CA ARG A 386 23.96 -3.47 11.49
C ARG A 386 25.04 -4.17 12.31
N GLY A 387 24.87 -4.19 13.63
CA GLY A 387 25.82 -4.86 14.55
C GLY A 387 25.72 -6.39 14.52
N GLU A 388 24.59 -6.93 14.12
CA GLU A 388 24.29 -8.36 14.16
C GLU A 388 24.76 -9.09 12.89
N ARG A 389 24.69 -8.44 11.73
CA ARG A 389 25.14 -9.03 10.44
C ARG A 389 26.64 -9.34 10.39
N GLY A 390 27.46 -8.69 11.22
CA GLY A 390 28.90 -8.96 11.33
C GLY A 390 29.25 -10.10 12.30
N ARG A 391 28.35 -10.44 13.23
CA ARG A 391 28.61 -11.43 14.29
C ARG A 391 27.90 -12.77 14.07
N ASP A 392 26.75 -12.78 13.39
CA ASP A 392 25.87 -13.94 13.40
C ASP A 392 25.38 -14.37 12.02
N ARG A 393 26.30 -14.79 11.17
CA ARG A 393 25.93 -15.84 10.20
C ARG A 393 25.50 -17.14 10.91
N GLU A 394 25.80 -17.26 12.22
CA GLU A 394 25.34 -18.34 13.09
C GLU A 394 24.02 -18.04 13.80
N GLY A 395 23.70 -16.80 14.14
CA GLY A 395 22.44 -16.38 14.81
C GLY A 395 21.21 -16.37 13.92
N VAL A 396 21.36 -16.18 12.61
CA VAL A 396 20.26 -16.26 11.62
C VAL A 396 19.69 -17.69 11.50
N ARG A 397 20.31 -18.69 12.11
CA ARG A 397 19.81 -20.07 12.13
C ARG A 397 18.83 -20.38 13.28
N GLN A 398 18.45 -19.41 14.07
CA GLN A 398 17.49 -19.60 15.18
C GLN A 398 16.14 -18.91 14.99
N TRP A 399 15.75 -18.67 13.74
CA TRP A 399 14.38 -18.30 13.39
C TRP A 399 13.54 -19.51 13.00
#